data_6039cdd7b94ac493d84d7b92b344632f
#
_entry.id   6039cdd7b94ac493d84d7b92b344632f
#
_cell.length_a   1.000
_cell.length_b   1.000
_cell.length_c   1.000
_cell.angle_alpha   90.00
_cell.angle_beta   90.00
_cell.angle_gamma   90.00
#
_symmetry.space_group_name_H-M   'P 1'
#
loop_
_entity.id
_entity.type
_entity.pdbx_description
1 polymer ?
#
loop_
_entity_poly.entity_id
_entity_poly.type
_entity_poly.pdbx_seq_one_letter_code
_entity_poly.pdbx_strand_id
1 'polypeptide(L)'
;MGASLVLVALSTLGACVPYPHSVTRNPAIEGRVLSAETGQPVVGARIELDIGSDEFWGDETVSDAEGRFAFAEQRDYRLIALLADAPRCWTRLSVSAPGYRTRRCGWISIHGCSSEPLVLPHLTLQSEHLAALEEEAPDDLWHCIESAMEKAN
;
A
#
# COMPACT_ATOMS: atom_id res chain seq x y z
N MET A 1 -25.31 -20.62 -44.79
CA MET A 1 -24.48 -19.48 -44.41
C MET A 1 -24.87 -18.85 -43.06
N GLY A 2 -26.02 -19.16 -42.46
CA GLY A 2 -26.46 -18.54 -41.18
C GLY A 2 -25.80 -19.13 -39.89
N ALA A 3 -25.41 -20.40 -39.89
CA ALA A 3 -24.88 -21.06 -38.69
C ALA A 3 -23.48 -20.55 -38.27
N SER A 4 -22.63 -20.20 -39.22
CA SER A 4 -21.28 -19.67 -38.95
C SER A 4 -21.30 -18.26 -38.33
N LEU A 5 -22.26 -17.44 -38.69
CA LEU A 5 -22.41 -16.07 -38.13
C LEU A 5 -22.88 -16.10 -36.68
N VAL A 6 -23.72 -17.05 -36.31
CA VAL A 6 -24.21 -17.25 -34.95
C VAL A 6 -23.09 -17.74 -34.04
N LEU A 7 -22.20 -18.62 -34.52
CA LEU A 7 -21.08 -19.12 -33.73
C LEU A 7 -20.04 -18.05 -33.42
N VAL A 8 -19.77 -17.15 -34.38
CA VAL A 8 -18.85 -15.98 -34.17
C VAL A 8 -19.44 -15.00 -33.20
N ALA A 9 -20.76 -14.76 -33.25
CA ALA A 9 -21.42 -13.84 -32.30
C ALA A 9 -21.44 -14.37 -30.86
N LEU A 10 -21.52 -15.69 -30.66
CA LEU A 10 -21.44 -16.30 -29.32
C LEU A 10 -20.02 -16.27 -28.74
N SER A 11 -18.98 -16.34 -29.58
CA SER A 11 -17.59 -16.29 -29.10
C SER A 11 -17.17 -14.89 -28.69
N THR A 12 -17.77 -13.83 -29.17
CA THR A 12 -17.47 -12.43 -28.75
C THR A 12 -18.14 -12.03 -27.43
N LEU A 13 -19.18 -12.74 -26.99
CA LEU A 13 -19.85 -12.53 -25.70
C LEU A 13 -19.10 -13.18 -24.51
N GLY A 14 -18.11 -14.02 -24.79
CA GLY A 14 -17.33 -14.70 -23.76
C GLY A 14 -16.25 -13.86 -23.08
N ALA A 15 -16.00 -12.62 -23.51
CA ALA A 15 -14.95 -11.76 -22.98
C ALA A 15 -15.32 -11.08 -21.63
N CYS A 16 -16.61 -11.01 -21.30
CA CYS A 16 -17.09 -10.47 -20.02
C CYS A 16 -17.88 -11.55 -19.29
N VAL A 17 -17.21 -12.38 -18.51
CA VAL A 17 -17.88 -13.35 -17.64
C VAL A 17 -18.25 -12.64 -16.35
N PRO A 18 -19.55 -12.55 -15.98
CA PRO A 18 -19.93 -12.09 -14.66
C PRO A 18 -19.42 -13.12 -13.63
N TYR A 19 -18.34 -12.77 -12.97
CA TYR A 19 -17.72 -13.57 -11.92
C TYR A 19 -17.67 -12.74 -10.64
N PRO A 20 -18.66 -12.90 -9.75
CA PRO A 20 -18.67 -12.22 -8.48
C PRO A 20 -17.48 -12.70 -7.63
N HIS A 21 -16.58 -11.76 -7.27
CA HIS A 21 -15.40 -12.09 -6.46
C HIS A 21 -15.03 -10.94 -5.54
N SER A 22 -14.35 -11.29 -4.45
CA SER A 22 -13.77 -10.32 -3.53
C SER A 22 -12.36 -9.97 -3.96
N VAL A 23 -12.04 -8.69 -4.02
CA VAL A 23 -10.70 -8.16 -4.25
C VAL A 23 -10.21 -7.43 -3.01
N THR A 24 -8.95 -7.60 -2.68
CA THR A 24 -8.32 -6.85 -1.59
C THR A 24 -8.01 -5.44 -2.07
N ARG A 25 -8.50 -4.42 -1.36
CA ARG A 25 -8.11 -3.02 -1.55
C ARG A 25 -6.76 -2.75 -0.92
N ASN A 26 -6.61 -3.11 0.34
CA ASN A 26 -5.33 -3.10 1.06
C ASN A 26 -5.22 -4.30 2.00
N PRO A 27 -4.02 -4.84 2.21
CA PRO A 27 -3.77 -5.82 3.26
C PRO A 27 -3.91 -5.18 4.64
N ALA A 28 -3.96 -6.00 5.67
CA ALA A 28 -3.66 -5.52 7.02
C ALA A 28 -2.21 -5.03 7.05
N ILE A 29 -1.97 -3.83 7.58
CA ILE A 29 -0.64 -3.22 7.67
C ILE A 29 -0.40 -2.85 9.12
N GLU A 30 0.73 -3.28 9.67
CA GLU A 30 1.15 -2.94 11.03
C GLU A 30 2.56 -2.36 11.00
N GLY A 31 2.84 -1.43 11.91
CA GLY A 31 4.16 -0.82 12.01
C GLY A 31 4.35 -0.05 13.31
N ARG A 32 5.54 0.55 13.44
CA ARG A 32 5.92 1.34 14.60
C ARG A 32 6.71 2.58 14.18
N VAL A 33 6.39 3.73 14.78
CA VAL A 33 7.06 5.01 14.54
C VAL A 33 7.98 5.33 15.72
N LEU A 34 9.25 5.58 15.42
CA LEU A 34 10.29 5.92 16.40
C LEU A 34 10.98 7.23 16.01
N SER A 35 11.51 7.95 17.00
CA SER A 35 12.45 9.06 16.77
C SER A 35 13.79 8.50 16.30
N ALA A 36 14.34 9.03 15.23
CA ALA A 36 15.65 8.63 14.71
C ALA A 36 16.78 8.93 15.69
N GLU A 37 16.65 10.02 16.48
CA GLU A 37 17.67 10.49 17.39
C GLU A 37 17.69 9.71 18.71
N THR A 38 16.50 9.39 19.22
CA THR A 38 16.37 8.83 20.58
C THR A 38 15.97 7.36 20.60
N GLY A 39 15.47 6.82 19.46
CA GLY A 39 14.86 5.50 19.39
C GLY A 39 13.54 5.36 20.17
N GLN A 40 13.04 6.47 20.76
CA GLN A 40 11.82 6.46 21.54
C GLN A 40 10.58 6.45 20.63
N PRO A 41 9.44 5.89 21.09
CA PRO A 41 8.19 5.96 20.37
C PRO A 41 7.76 7.40 20.08
N VAL A 42 7.30 7.66 18.86
CA VAL A 42 6.62 8.92 18.51
C VAL A 42 5.13 8.69 18.66
N VAL A 43 4.55 9.26 19.69
CA VAL A 43 3.12 9.14 20.02
C VAL A 43 2.30 10.14 19.23
N GLY A 44 1.14 9.73 18.70
CA GLY A 44 0.25 10.63 17.97
C GLY A 44 0.77 11.05 16.60
N ALA A 45 1.76 10.34 16.05
CA ALA A 45 2.15 10.52 14.65
C ALA A 45 0.98 10.15 13.75
N ARG A 46 0.68 11.00 12.78
CA ARG A 46 -0.34 10.76 11.76
C ARG A 46 0.23 9.92 10.65
N ILE A 47 -0.43 8.82 10.34
CA ILE A 47 -0.06 7.91 9.27
C ILE A 47 -1.18 7.92 8.24
N GLU A 48 -0.87 8.39 7.03
CA GLU A 48 -1.77 8.39 5.88
C GLU A 48 -1.38 7.26 4.94
N LEU A 49 -2.36 6.48 4.52
CA LEU A 49 -2.22 5.39 3.57
C LEU A 49 -2.94 5.76 2.28
N ASP A 50 -2.20 5.86 1.19
CA ASP A 50 -2.75 6.06 -0.16
C ASP A 50 -2.51 4.79 -0.98
N ILE A 51 -3.55 4.31 -1.63
CA ILE A 51 -3.49 3.15 -2.50
C ILE A 51 -4.13 3.50 -3.85
N GLY A 52 -3.46 3.11 -4.91
CA GLY A 52 -3.96 3.28 -6.27
C GLY A 52 -3.80 2.01 -7.09
N SER A 53 -4.87 1.68 -7.79
CA SER A 53 -4.93 0.67 -8.82
C SER A 53 -5.81 1.24 -9.94
N ASP A 54 -6.90 0.60 -10.32
CA ASP A 54 -7.93 1.18 -11.21
C ASP A 54 -8.68 2.32 -10.53
N GLU A 55 -8.70 2.33 -9.20
CA GLU A 55 -9.31 3.33 -8.34
C GLU A 55 -8.30 3.81 -7.30
N PHE A 56 -8.55 5.01 -6.74
CA PHE A 56 -7.74 5.58 -5.67
C PHE A 56 -8.54 5.60 -4.39
N TRP A 57 -7.92 5.21 -3.29
CA TRP A 57 -8.49 5.32 -1.95
C TRP A 57 -7.41 5.58 -0.91
N GLY A 58 -7.82 6.15 0.20
CA GLY A 58 -6.94 6.45 1.32
C GLY A 58 -7.56 6.05 2.64
N ASP A 59 -6.71 5.88 3.64
CA ASP A 59 -7.06 5.65 5.02
C ASP A 59 -6.08 6.40 5.93
N GLU A 60 -6.44 6.60 7.18
CA GLU A 60 -5.64 7.37 8.13
C GLU A 60 -5.72 6.74 9.52
N THR A 61 -4.59 6.73 10.21
CA THR A 61 -4.49 6.30 11.60
C THR A 61 -3.47 7.16 12.37
N VAL A 62 -3.39 6.97 13.67
CA VAL A 62 -2.40 7.62 14.52
C VAL A 62 -1.65 6.58 15.35
N SER A 63 -0.38 6.85 15.65
CA SER A 63 0.42 5.98 16.50
C SER A 63 -0.01 6.05 17.96
N ASP A 64 -0.01 4.90 18.64
CA ASP A 64 -0.33 4.74 20.06
C ASP A 64 0.84 5.18 20.99
N ALA A 65 0.68 4.94 22.30
CA ALA A 65 1.67 5.28 23.31
C ALA A 65 3.02 4.55 23.13
N GLU A 66 3.03 3.41 22.48
CA GLU A 66 4.20 2.62 22.13
C GLU A 66 4.71 2.93 20.72
N GLY A 67 4.10 3.91 20.03
CA GLY A 67 4.40 4.30 18.65
C GLY A 67 3.84 3.34 17.61
N ARG A 68 2.99 2.38 17.97
CA ARG A 68 2.43 1.39 17.04
C ARG A 68 1.24 1.97 16.29
N PHE A 69 1.08 1.53 15.05
CA PHE A 69 -0.09 1.83 14.23
C PHE A 69 -0.53 0.59 13.46
N ALA A 70 -1.78 0.56 13.05
CA ALA A 70 -2.33 -0.50 12.24
C ALA A 70 -3.41 0.02 11.30
N PHE A 71 -3.48 -0.58 10.10
CA PHE A 71 -4.60 -0.50 9.18
C PHE A 71 -5.22 -1.89 9.05
N ALA A 72 -6.55 -1.96 9.14
CA ALA A 72 -7.26 -3.21 8.92
C ALA A 72 -7.28 -3.56 7.44
N GLU A 73 -7.32 -4.86 7.11
CA GLU A 73 -7.57 -5.31 5.75
C GLU A 73 -8.91 -4.74 5.26
N GLN A 74 -8.90 -4.21 4.04
CA GLN A 74 -10.11 -3.76 3.35
C GLN A 74 -10.32 -4.56 2.09
N ARG A 75 -11.56 -5.02 1.89
CA ARG A 75 -11.99 -5.77 0.73
C ARG A 75 -13.15 -5.10 0.02
N ASP A 76 -13.17 -5.26 -1.27
CA ASP A 76 -14.27 -4.85 -2.13
C ASP A 76 -14.87 -6.05 -2.85
N TYR A 77 -16.07 -5.87 -3.39
CA TYR A 77 -16.78 -6.90 -4.11
C TYR A 77 -17.00 -6.47 -5.55
N ARG A 78 -16.43 -7.22 -6.49
CA ARG A 78 -16.55 -6.95 -7.92
C ARG A 78 -17.40 -8.01 -8.60
N LEU A 79 -18.23 -7.58 -9.56
CA LEU A 79 -19.12 -8.47 -10.31
C LEU A 79 -18.50 -8.96 -11.62
N ILE A 80 -17.47 -8.28 -12.12
CA ILE A 80 -16.86 -8.59 -13.42
C ILE A 80 -15.35 -8.74 -13.22
N ALA A 81 -14.79 -9.82 -13.73
CA ALA A 81 -13.35 -9.99 -13.87
C ALA A 81 -12.97 -9.82 -15.35
N LEU A 82 -12.03 -8.94 -15.63
CA LEU A 82 -11.39 -8.84 -16.94
C LEU A 82 -10.23 -9.83 -16.96
N LEU A 83 -10.36 -10.91 -17.76
CA LEU A 83 -9.40 -12.01 -17.81
C LEU A 83 -7.99 -11.65 -18.31
N ALA A 84 -7.83 -10.44 -18.84
CA ALA A 84 -6.57 -9.95 -19.41
C ALA A 84 -5.94 -8.81 -18.60
N ASP A 85 -6.50 -8.46 -17.46
CA ASP A 85 -6.03 -7.34 -16.67
C ASP A 85 -5.18 -7.82 -15.49
N ALA A 86 -3.93 -7.36 -15.44
CA ALA A 86 -3.06 -7.48 -14.27
C ALA A 86 -2.86 -6.06 -13.70
N PRO A 87 -3.81 -5.57 -12.91
CA PRO A 87 -3.74 -4.20 -12.40
C PRO A 87 -2.50 -4.04 -11.52
N ARG A 88 -1.77 -2.96 -11.73
CA ARG A 88 -0.71 -2.56 -10.81
C ARG A 88 -1.34 -1.94 -9.58
N CYS A 89 -0.87 -2.34 -8.41
CA CYS A 89 -1.25 -1.71 -7.16
C CYS A 89 -0.04 -0.99 -6.58
N TRP A 90 -0.14 0.31 -6.40
CA TRP A 90 0.86 1.08 -5.68
C TRP A 90 0.30 1.50 -4.32
N THR A 91 1.16 1.45 -3.32
CA THR A 91 0.85 1.85 -1.96
C THR A 91 1.84 2.89 -1.51
N ARG A 92 1.37 3.96 -0.89
CA ARG A 92 2.18 5.00 -0.27
C ARG A 92 1.76 5.18 1.17
N LEU A 93 2.74 5.28 2.05
CA LEU A 93 2.58 5.71 3.43
C LEU A 93 3.24 7.06 3.63
N SER A 94 2.52 7.98 4.27
CA SER A 94 3.03 9.28 4.68
C SER A 94 2.93 9.39 6.19
N VAL A 95 4.05 9.54 6.87
CA VAL A 95 4.11 9.63 8.35
C VAL A 95 4.56 11.01 8.75
N SER A 96 3.76 11.69 9.56
CA SER A 96 4.03 13.05 10.03
C SER A 96 3.76 13.19 11.52
N ALA A 97 4.57 14.02 12.20
CA ALA A 97 4.34 14.39 13.59
C ALA A 97 4.89 15.82 13.85
N PRO A 98 4.32 16.59 14.80
CA PRO A 98 4.83 17.91 15.12
C PRO A 98 6.30 17.87 15.54
N GLY A 99 7.13 18.75 14.96
CA GLY A 99 8.57 18.82 15.21
C GLY A 99 9.42 17.78 14.49
N TYR A 100 8.82 16.97 13.63
CA TYR A 100 9.48 15.97 12.80
C TYR A 100 9.24 16.23 11.32
N ARG A 101 10.23 15.86 10.50
CA ARG A 101 10.09 15.86 9.04
C ARG A 101 9.14 14.73 8.62
N THR A 102 8.25 15.05 7.69
CA THR A 102 7.37 14.04 7.09
C THR A 102 8.20 13.01 6.35
N ARG A 103 7.99 11.74 6.65
CA ARG A 103 8.58 10.61 5.94
C ARG A 103 7.54 9.96 5.03
N ARG A 104 7.96 9.67 3.80
CA ARG A 104 7.15 8.95 2.82
C ARG A 104 7.84 7.67 2.44
N CYS A 105 7.06 6.62 2.23
CA CYS A 105 7.52 5.36 1.71
C CYS A 105 6.41 4.64 0.95
N GLY A 106 6.76 3.64 0.16
CA GLY A 106 5.76 2.92 -0.62
C GLY A 106 6.32 1.72 -1.36
N TRP A 107 5.44 1.03 -2.06
CA TRP A 107 5.77 -0.14 -2.88
C TRP A 107 4.76 -0.34 -4.01
N ILE A 108 5.15 -1.13 -5.00
CA ILE A 108 4.31 -1.48 -6.14
C ILE A 108 4.20 -3.01 -6.23
N SER A 109 2.97 -3.49 -6.37
CA SER A 109 2.67 -4.88 -6.72
C SER A 109 2.18 -4.94 -8.17
N ILE A 110 2.69 -5.89 -8.93
CA ILE A 110 2.37 -6.07 -10.36
C ILE A 110 1.19 -7.03 -10.60
N HIS A 111 0.67 -7.65 -9.56
CA HIS A 111 -0.43 -8.62 -9.63
C HIS A 111 -1.66 -8.20 -8.80
N GLY A 112 -1.94 -6.90 -8.76
CA GLY A 112 -2.97 -6.33 -7.90
C GLY A 112 -2.48 -6.05 -6.47
N CYS A 113 -3.37 -5.57 -5.62
CA CYS A 113 -3.05 -5.33 -4.21
C CYS A 113 -2.91 -6.66 -3.47
N SER A 114 -1.83 -6.83 -2.72
CA SER A 114 -1.60 -8.03 -1.92
C SER A 114 -2.72 -8.23 -0.88
N SER A 115 -3.07 -9.47 -0.62
CA SER A 115 -3.94 -9.85 0.50
C SER A 115 -3.16 -10.34 1.73
N GLU A 116 -1.83 -10.48 1.61
CA GLU A 116 -1.00 -10.93 2.72
C GLU A 116 -0.78 -9.78 3.71
N PRO A 117 -0.96 -10.01 5.02
CA PRO A 117 -0.65 -9.03 6.04
C PRO A 117 0.79 -8.55 5.95
N LEU A 118 1.01 -7.25 6.09
CA LEU A 118 2.31 -6.62 5.98
C LEU A 118 2.73 -6.04 7.33
N VAL A 119 3.83 -6.53 7.86
CA VAL A 119 4.49 -5.95 9.04
C VAL A 119 5.67 -5.11 8.55
N LEU A 120 5.55 -3.80 8.73
CA LEU A 120 6.59 -2.85 8.32
C LEU A 120 7.74 -2.84 9.34
N PRO A 121 8.97 -2.58 8.89
CA PRO A 121 10.06 -2.25 9.79
C PRO A 121 9.74 -0.98 10.57
N HIS A 122 10.52 -0.69 11.61
CA HIS A 122 10.36 0.55 12.35
C HIS A 122 10.58 1.77 11.44
N LEU A 123 9.57 2.64 11.37
CA LEU A 123 9.64 3.89 10.65
C LEU A 123 10.26 4.95 11.56
N THR A 124 11.42 5.48 11.20
CA THR A 124 12.08 6.51 11.99
C THR A 124 11.75 7.89 11.45
N LEU A 125 11.39 8.84 12.33
CA LEU A 125 11.21 10.23 11.99
C LEU A 125 12.39 11.04 12.48
N GLN A 126 12.91 11.94 11.65
CA GLN A 126 13.97 12.89 11.98
C GLN A 126 13.37 14.21 12.48
N SER A 127 13.98 14.81 13.51
CA SER A 127 13.61 16.13 14.00
C SER A 127 13.84 17.19 12.92
N GLU A 128 12.91 18.16 12.80
CA GLU A 128 13.06 19.30 11.89
C GLU A 128 14.27 20.18 12.21
N HIS A 129 14.73 20.18 13.47
CA HIS A 129 15.84 21.01 13.94
C HIS A 129 17.23 20.47 13.57
N LEU A 130 17.33 19.21 13.19
CA LEU A 130 18.58 18.69 12.68
C LEU A 130 18.76 19.10 11.23
N ALA A 131 19.97 19.58 10.90
CA ALA A 131 20.35 19.76 9.51
C ALA A 131 20.06 18.43 8.76
N ALA A 132 19.44 18.52 7.59
CA ALA A 132 19.20 17.33 6.78
C ALA A 132 20.54 16.59 6.68
N LEU A 133 20.64 15.41 7.22
CA LEU A 133 21.70 14.50 6.87
C LEU A 133 21.66 14.39 5.35
N GLU A 134 22.76 14.61 4.71
CA GLU A 134 22.91 14.93 3.28
C GLU A 134 22.51 13.79 2.34
N GLU A 135 21.71 12.86 2.80
CA GLU A 135 21.25 11.71 2.01
C GLU A 135 19.83 11.28 2.40
N GLU A 136 18.90 12.21 2.30
CA GLU A 136 17.54 11.78 2.05
C GLU A 136 17.48 11.49 0.54
N ALA A 137 17.69 10.23 0.19
CA ALA A 137 17.43 9.76 -1.16
C ALA A 137 16.06 10.27 -1.60
N PRO A 138 15.92 10.84 -2.80
CA PRO A 138 14.67 11.39 -3.25
C PRO A 138 13.61 10.30 -3.15
N ASP A 139 12.46 10.61 -2.56
CA ASP A 139 11.19 9.86 -2.50
C ASP A 139 11.24 8.42 -3.10
N ASP A 140 12.25 7.63 -2.72
CA ASP A 140 12.38 6.27 -3.21
C ASP A 140 11.33 5.42 -2.53
N LEU A 141 10.27 5.16 -3.29
CA LEU A 141 9.10 4.36 -2.95
C LEU A 141 9.45 2.98 -2.34
N TRP A 142 10.70 2.57 -2.38
CA TRP A 142 11.17 1.24 -2.02
C TRP A 142 11.74 1.11 -0.61
N HIS A 143 12.20 2.19 0.01
CA HIS A 143 12.97 2.16 1.27
C HIS A 143 12.24 1.60 2.50
N CYS A 144 10.90 1.47 2.49
CA CYS A 144 10.21 0.87 3.62
C CYS A 144 10.24 -0.67 3.62
N ILE A 145 10.41 -1.29 2.45
CA ILE A 145 10.31 -2.76 2.29
C ILE A 145 11.66 -3.42 2.15
N GLU A 146 12.63 -2.79 1.49
CA GLU A 146 13.96 -3.38 1.32
C GLU A 146 14.62 -3.73 2.66
N SER A 147 14.46 -2.88 3.67
CA SER A 147 14.95 -3.17 5.02
C SER A 147 14.21 -4.33 5.73
N ALA A 148 13.00 -4.69 5.29
CA ALA A 148 12.27 -5.83 5.82
C ALA A 148 12.67 -7.13 5.12
N MET A 149 12.96 -7.08 3.82
CA MET A 149 13.35 -8.26 3.03
C MET A 149 14.81 -8.65 3.29
N GLU A 150 15.70 -7.70 3.59
CA GLU A 150 17.10 -7.96 3.92
C GLU A 150 17.27 -8.67 5.28
N LYS A 151 16.32 -8.50 6.22
CA LYS A 151 16.34 -9.17 7.53
C LYS A 151 15.68 -10.56 7.53
N ALA A 152 14.99 -10.94 6.45
CA ALA A 152 14.31 -12.23 6.32
C ALA A 152 15.19 -13.32 5.65
N ASN A 153 16.39 -12.97 5.19
CA ASN A 153 17.44 -13.87 4.73
C ASN A 153 18.57 -13.91 5.78
#